data_ffdf9a99d9d426720361628efc2e8cb8
#
_entry.id   ffdf9a99d9d426720361628efc2e8cb8
#
_cell.length_a   1.000
_cell.length_b   1.000
_cell.length_c   1.000
_cell.angle_alpha   90.00
_cell.angle_beta   90.00
_cell.angle_gamma   90.00
#
_symmetry.space_group_name_H-M   'P 1'
#
loop_
_entity.id
_entity.type
_entity.pdbx_description
1 polymer ?
#
loop_
_entity_poly.entity_id
_entity_poly.type
_entity_poly.pdbx_seq_one_letter_code
_entity_poly.pdbx_strand_id
1 'polypeptide(L)'
;MRLWISSLTDKAIREGLDNLQPGEYYDNLYLSAKSRSEADWLIGINATQALSVAAGQGVFSLGRVQTPTLVMICSRYLENKNFVPAKFWQLKAATASGGINFTAQSTAKWEQQPEAIAALQRVKDAGQLVVKSVERKEACQEPPLLYDLTTLQKEANTKLNFSADKTLSIAQSLYEKKVMSYPRTGSRYISEDVFDEMPERVALLGQYPRFAGYAAGLDGTPLNRRSVNDGKVTDHHALIVTENLPGELSKDERAVYELVAGRMLEAFSGKCVKDVTTAILSAGDTDFTVKGAVMKVAGWRAVFGEQETGGDEEAASLPPLQEGESLPIFNVELLEKQTKPKPLHTESSLLAAMENAGKELEDAELKASLKDAGIGTPATRAAIIETLFARQYIVREKKNIVPTDKGLAVYKIVRDKKIADVEMTGMW
;
A
#
# COMPACT_ATOMS: atom_id res chain seq x y z
N MET A 1 12.92 38.52 4.84
CA MET A 1 11.77 37.91 5.54
C MET A 1 11.30 36.68 4.79
N ARG A 2 10.91 35.62 5.47
CA ARG A 2 10.45 34.39 4.87
C ARG A 2 9.12 33.95 5.52
N LEU A 3 8.16 33.60 4.68
CA LEU A 3 6.88 32.99 5.07
C LEU A 3 7.03 31.48 5.11
N TRP A 4 6.56 30.85 6.19
CA TRP A 4 6.51 29.38 6.33
C TRP A 4 5.09 28.98 6.75
N ILE A 5 4.37 28.36 5.84
CA ILE A 5 2.98 27.88 6.06
C ILE A 5 2.82 26.49 5.43
N SER A 6 1.99 25.64 6.01
CA SER A 6 1.68 24.28 5.53
C SER A 6 0.24 24.13 5.02
N SER A 7 -0.59 25.16 5.19
CA SER A 7 -1.93 25.25 4.61
C SER A 7 -2.16 26.62 3.97
N LEU A 8 -3.17 26.73 3.10
CA LEU A 8 -3.54 27.96 2.41
C LEU A 8 -4.90 28.51 2.90
N THR A 9 -5.31 28.14 4.11
CA THR A 9 -6.49 28.75 4.73
C THR A 9 -6.22 30.21 5.05
N ASP A 10 -7.25 31.05 5.05
CA ASP A 10 -7.13 32.48 5.39
C ASP A 10 -6.46 32.66 6.77
N LYS A 11 -6.77 31.79 7.72
CA LYS A 11 -6.19 31.77 9.06
C LYS A 11 -4.68 31.52 8.99
N ALA A 12 -4.24 30.46 8.33
CA ALA A 12 -2.82 30.11 8.23
C ALA A 12 -2.01 31.19 7.48
N ILE A 13 -2.58 31.80 6.44
CA ILE A 13 -1.94 32.90 5.72
C ILE A 13 -1.75 34.12 6.62
N ARG A 14 -2.78 34.54 7.36
CA ARG A 14 -2.69 35.69 8.30
C ARG A 14 -1.66 35.42 9.39
N GLU A 15 -1.76 34.30 10.09
CA GLU A 15 -0.81 33.90 11.14
C GLU A 15 0.62 33.81 10.59
N GLY A 16 0.80 33.27 9.38
CA GLY A 16 2.10 33.18 8.75
C GLY A 16 2.70 34.55 8.39
N LEU A 17 1.88 35.51 7.94
CA LEU A 17 2.32 36.89 7.66
C LEU A 17 2.69 37.63 8.95
N ASP A 18 1.96 37.41 10.03
CA ASP A 18 2.26 38.00 11.36
C ASP A 18 3.53 37.42 11.97
N ASN A 19 3.91 36.20 11.59
CA ASN A 19 5.07 35.47 12.11
C ASN A 19 6.23 35.34 11.13
N LEU A 20 6.39 36.29 10.20
CA LEU A 20 7.50 36.30 9.24
C LEU A 20 8.86 36.30 9.95
N GLN A 21 9.73 35.37 9.57
CA GLN A 21 11.07 35.26 10.12
C GLN A 21 12.13 35.90 9.20
N PRO A 22 13.26 36.42 9.75
CA PRO A 22 14.40 36.80 8.95
C PRO A 22 14.91 35.64 8.09
N GLY A 23 15.41 35.93 6.88
CA GLY A 23 15.97 34.92 5.98
C GLY A 23 17.09 34.11 6.61
N GLU A 24 17.96 34.78 7.37
CA GLU A 24 19.11 34.19 8.08
C GLU A 24 18.73 33.03 9.02
N TYR A 25 17.52 33.05 9.55
CA TYR A 25 17.02 31.95 10.39
C TYR A 25 17.00 30.60 9.64
N TYR A 26 16.90 30.64 8.32
CA TYR A 26 16.82 29.45 7.45
C TYR A 26 18.13 29.11 6.73
N ASP A 27 19.25 29.81 7.04
CA ASP A 27 20.54 29.62 6.34
C ASP A 27 21.06 28.19 6.51
N ASN A 28 20.98 27.63 7.71
CA ASN A 28 21.40 26.25 7.96
C ASN A 28 20.55 25.23 7.17
N LEU A 29 19.25 25.46 7.05
CA LEU A 29 18.37 24.64 6.23
C LEU A 29 18.74 24.71 4.75
N TYR A 30 19.03 25.94 4.25
CA TYR A 30 19.51 26.16 2.90
C TYR A 30 20.85 25.46 2.63
N LEU A 31 21.80 25.59 3.54
CA LEU A 31 23.15 24.98 3.43
C LEU A 31 23.03 23.45 3.43
N SER A 32 22.18 22.87 4.26
CA SER A 32 21.88 21.43 4.28
C SER A 32 21.33 20.96 2.93
N ALA A 33 20.31 21.64 2.42
CA ALA A 33 19.71 21.30 1.12
C ALA A 33 20.73 21.44 -0.04
N LYS A 34 21.56 22.49 -0.01
CA LYS A 34 22.61 22.72 -1.01
C LYS A 34 23.66 21.62 -0.97
N SER A 35 24.22 21.31 0.21
CA SER A 35 25.24 20.27 0.39
C SER A 35 24.73 18.90 -0.12
N ARG A 36 23.48 18.56 0.19
CA ARG A 36 22.84 17.35 -0.30
C ARG A 36 22.71 17.32 -1.82
N SER A 37 22.30 18.42 -2.43
CA SER A 37 22.16 18.54 -3.90
C SER A 37 23.52 18.42 -4.59
N GLU A 38 24.56 19.08 -4.07
CA GLU A 38 25.92 19.03 -4.62
C GLU A 38 26.52 17.62 -4.50
N ALA A 39 26.34 16.96 -3.35
CA ALA A 39 26.81 15.61 -3.15
C ALA A 39 26.09 14.60 -4.07
N ASP A 40 24.76 14.70 -4.23
CA ASP A 40 24.00 13.88 -5.19
C ASP A 40 24.53 14.06 -6.62
N TRP A 41 24.81 15.30 -7.01
CA TRP A 41 25.34 15.60 -8.34
C TRP A 41 26.77 15.04 -8.54
N LEU A 42 27.67 15.26 -7.59
CA LEU A 42 29.06 14.78 -7.66
C LEU A 42 29.12 13.25 -7.74
N ILE A 43 28.38 12.53 -6.90
CA ILE A 43 28.36 11.07 -6.93
C ILE A 43 27.72 10.57 -8.22
N GLY A 44 26.58 11.14 -8.59
CA GLY A 44 25.86 10.74 -9.78
C GLY A 44 26.69 10.88 -11.07
N ILE A 45 27.36 12.02 -11.24
CA ILE A 45 28.17 12.26 -12.44
C ILE A 45 29.43 11.39 -12.48
N ASN A 46 30.18 11.31 -11.37
CA ASN A 46 31.43 10.54 -11.34
C ASN A 46 31.17 9.03 -11.49
N ALA A 47 30.16 8.47 -10.79
CA ALA A 47 29.80 7.08 -10.91
C ALA A 47 29.30 6.74 -12.33
N THR A 48 28.49 7.63 -12.92
CA THR A 48 28.00 7.48 -14.30
C THR A 48 29.15 7.51 -15.31
N GLN A 49 30.09 8.45 -15.19
CA GLN A 49 31.26 8.52 -16.07
C GLN A 49 32.14 7.29 -15.92
N ALA A 50 32.49 6.92 -14.69
CA ALA A 50 33.35 5.76 -14.44
C ALA A 50 32.78 4.49 -15.06
N LEU A 51 31.48 4.22 -14.86
CA LEU A 51 30.83 3.03 -15.42
C LEU A 51 30.73 3.12 -16.96
N SER A 52 30.39 4.28 -17.51
CA SER A 52 30.24 4.46 -18.96
C SER A 52 31.56 4.33 -19.69
N VAL A 53 32.66 4.88 -19.13
CA VAL A 53 34.01 4.75 -19.68
C VAL A 53 34.47 3.27 -19.61
N ALA A 54 34.25 2.60 -18.49
CA ALA A 54 34.60 1.18 -18.33
C ALA A 54 33.82 0.27 -19.27
N ALA A 55 32.59 0.62 -19.60
CA ALA A 55 31.76 -0.12 -20.57
C ALA A 55 32.15 0.13 -22.04
N GLY A 56 32.93 1.16 -22.33
CA GLY A 56 33.46 1.50 -23.65
C GLY A 56 32.44 2.07 -24.64
N GLN A 57 31.14 2.04 -24.33
CA GLN A 57 30.09 2.58 -25.19
C GLN A 57 28.80 2.89 -24.40
N GLY A 58 28.09 3.91 -24.86
CA GLY A 58 26.78 4.28 -24.27
C GLY A 58 26.89 4.99 -22.93
N VAL A 59 25.74 5.35 -22.36
CA VAL A 59 25.62 5.98 -21.05
C VAL A 59 25.00 5.00 -20.04
N PHE A 60 25.73 4.74 -18.97
CA PHE A 60 25.29 3.89 -17.87
C PHE A 60 25.10 4.75 -16.62
N SER A 61 23.93 5.39 -16.52
CA SER A 61 23.66 6.30 -15.41
C SER A 61 23.48 5.57 -14.09
N LEU A 62 24.12 6.11 -13.05
CA LEU A 62 24.01 5.70 -11.66
C LEU A 62 23.56 6.89 -10.80
N GLY A 63 22.96 6.60 -9.66
CA GLY A 63 22.55 7.63 -8.73
C GLY A 63 22.11 7.02 -7.39
N ARG A 64 22.23 7.81 -6.32
CA ARG A 64 22.00 7.38 -4.94
C ARG A 64 20.61 6.76 -4.70
N VAL A 65 19.57 7.17 -5.43
CA VAL A 65 18.22 6.61 -5.34
C VAL A 65 17.91 5.69 -6.52
N GLN A 66 18.36 6.07 -7.73
CA GLN A 66 18.15 5.30 -8.95
C GLN A 66 18.77 3.91 -8.87
N THR A 67 20.00 3.80 -8.37
CA THR A 67 20.74 2.52 -8.35
C THR A 67 20.13 1.53 -7.35
N PRO A 68 19.84 1.88 -6.09
CA PRO A 68 19.15 0.96 -5.17
C PRO A 68 17.76 0.55 -5.70
N THR A 69 17.02 1.45 -6.36
CA THR A 69 15.73 1.11 -6.96
C THR A 69 15.89 0.04 -8.06
N LEU A 70 16.91 0.17 -8.92
CA LEU A 70 17.23 -0.86 -9.91
C LEU A 70 17.60 -2.20 -9.24
N VAL A 71 18.39 -2.13 -8.17
CA VAL A 71 18.79 -3.34 -7.40
C VAL A 71 17.58 -4.04 -6.81
N MET A 72 16.60 -3.35 -6.25
CA MET A 72 15.36 -3.93 -5.75
C MET A 72 14.61 -4.71 -6.84
N ILE A 73 14.51 -4.13 -8.04
CA ILE A 73 13.82 -4.76 -9.18
C ILE A 73 14.56 -6.00 -9.65
N CYS A 74 15.89 -5.90 -9.85
CA CYS A 74 16.71 -7.00 -10.33
C CYS A 74 16.77 -8.17 -9.33
N SER A 75 16.94 -7.86 -8.04
CA SER A 75 16.97 -8.87 -6.99
C SER A 75 15.64 -9.64 -6.91
N ARG A 76 14.50 -8.93 -6.93
CA ARG A 76 13.18 -9.54 -6.93
C ARG A 76 12.94 -10.40 -8.18
N TYR A 77 13.39 -9.93 -9.35
CA TYR A 77 13.29 -10.67 -10.61
C TYR A 77 14.11 -11.97 -10.55
N LEU A 78 15.34 -11.91 -10.09
CA LEU A 78 16.21 -13.10 -9.99
C LEU A 78 15.71 -14.07 -8.92
N GLU A 79 15.25 -13.59 -7.75
CA GLU A 79 14.61 -14.40 -6.72
C GLU A 79 13.39 -15.15 -7.28
N ASN A 80 12.53 -14.45 -8.03
CA ASN A 80 11.35 -15.03 -8.65
C ASN A 80 11.71 -16.05 -9.75
N LYS A 81 12.65 -15.70 -10.63
CA LYS A 81 13.05 -16.54 -11.77
C LYS A 81 13.78 -17.82 -11.34
N ASN A 82 14.59 -17.74 -10.28
CA ASN A 82 15.38 -18.85 -9.78
C ASN A 82 14.67 -19.65 -8.69
N PHE A 83 13.43 -19.28 -8.36
CA PHE A 83 12.67 -19.97 -7.33
C PHE A 83 12.33 -21.40 -7.77
N VAL A 84 12.59 -22.34 -6.89
CA VAL A 84 12.22 -23.75 -7.08
C VAL A 84 10.97 -24.04 -6.23
N PRO A 85 9.80 -24.28 -6.86
CA PRO A 85 8.60 -24.62 -6.10
C PRO A 85 8.76 -25.93 -5.34
N ALA A 86 8.45 -25.94 -4.06
CA ALA A 86 8.32 -27.15 -3.24
C ALA A 86 6.85 -27.57 -3.18
N LYS A 87 6.58 -28.85 -3.42
CA LYS A 87 5.25 -29.44 -3.28
C LYS A 87 4.93 -29.67 -1.80
N PHE A 88 3.68 -29.51 -1.46
CA PHE A 88 3.12 -29.90 -0.17
C PHE A 88 1.64 -30.30 -0.34
N TRP A 89 1.13 -31.03 0.60
CA TRP A 89 -0.25 -31.51 0.59
C TRP A 89 -1.02 -31.00 1.79
N GLN A 90 -2.29 -30.74 1.58
CA GLN A 90 -3.25 -30.38 2.63
C GLN A 90 -4.58 -31.11 2.39
N LEU A 91 -5.35 -31.31 3.45
CA LEU A 91 -6.69 -31.85 3.35
C LEU A 91 -7.73 -30.71 3.35
N LYS A 92 -8.78 -30.90 2.56
CA LYS A 92 -9.97 -30.03 2.55
C LYS A 92 -11.19 -30.93 2.82
N ALA A 93 -11.85 -30.70 3.95
CA ALA A 93 -13.06 -31.43 4.35
C ALA A 93 -14.30 -30.59 4.06
N ALA A 94 -15.32 -31.18 3.46
CA ALA A 94 -16.64 -30.62 3.25
C ALA A 94 -17.58 -31.16 4.34
N THR A 95 -18.31 -30.24 4.99
CA THR A 95 -19.20 -30.52 6.09
C THR A 95 -20.41 -29.57 6.11
N ALA A 96 -21.33 -29.75 7.04
CA ALA A 96 -22.44 -28.83 7.29
C ALA A 96 -22.77 -28.77 8.78
N SER A 97 -23.32 -27.64 9.21
CA SER A 97 -24.01 -27.47 10.48
C SER A 97 -25.26 -26.60 10.23
N GLY A 98 -26.37 -26.92 10.90
CA GLY A 98 -27.61 -26.17 10.76
C GLY A 98 -28.16 -26.05 9.33
N GLY A 99 -27.82 -26.99 8.42
CA GLY A 99 -28.21 -26.94 7.00
C GLY A 99 -27.32 -26.05 6.11
N ILE A 100 -26.27 -25.44 6.64
CA ILE A 100 -25.32 -24.62 5.91
C ILE A 100 -24.07 -25.44 5.63
N ASN A 101 -23.73 -25.60 4.34
CA ASN A 101 -22.55 -26.32 3.90
C ASN A 101 -21.31 -25.35 3.95
N PHE A 102 -20.18 -25.88 4.40
CA PHE A 102 -18.92 -25.17 4.38
C PHE A 102 -17.74 -26.14 4.23
N THR A 103 -16.55 -25.59 4.02
CA THR A 103 -15.32 -26.39 3.91
C THR A 103 -14.31 -25.94 4.95
N ALA A 104 -13.59 -26.90 5.52
CA ALA A 104 -12.50 -26.66 6.45
C ALA A 104 -11.19 -27.20 5.86
N GLN A 105 -10.09 -26.48 6.08
CA GLN A 105 -8.77 -26.86 5.57
C GLN A 105 -7.89 -27.34 6.72
N SER A 106 -7.10 -28.40 6.48
CA SER A 106 -6.15 -28.89 7.49
C SER A 106 -5.13 -27.80 7.87
N THR A 107 -4.83 -27.68 9.16
CA THR A 107 -3.75 -26.80 9.65
C THR A 107 -2.39 -27.36 9.30
N ALA A 108 -2.27 -28.70 9.32
CA ALA A 108 -1.07 -29.42 8.91
C ALA A 108 -0.85 -29.30 7.40
N LYS A 109 0.44 -29.22 7.04
CA LYS A 109 0.96 -29.32 5.68
C LYS A 109 1.96 -30.47 5.66
N TRP A 110 1.79 -31.38 4.73
CA TRP A 110 2.70 -32.53 4.58
C TRP A 110 3.63 -32.29 3.39
N GLU A 111 4.90 -32.51 3.59
CA GLU A 111 5.90 -32.42 2.52
C GLU A 111 5.98 -33.73 1.73
N GLN A 112 5.48 -34.84 2.30
CA GLN A 112 5.48 -36.15 1.69
C GLN A 112 4.06 -36.63 1.44
N GLN A 113 3.76 -37.02 0.19
CA GLN A 113 2.43 -37.50 -0.21
C GLN A 113 1.95 -38.73 0.58
N PRO A 114 2.77 -39.76 0.88
CA PRO A 114 2.32 -40.88 1.66
C PRO A 114 1.80 -40.55 3.05
N GLU A 115 2.41 -39.57 3.73
CA GLU A 115 1.97 -39.08 5.04
C GLU A 115 0.59 -38.43 4.95
N ALA A 116 0.39 -37.61 3.91
CA ALA A 116 -0.87 -36.94 3.64
C ALA A 116 -1.99 -37.94 3.29
N ILE A 117 -1.68 -39.01 2.55
CA ILE A 117 -2.61 -40.09 2.25
C ILE A 117 -2.98 -40.86 3.52
N ALA A 118 -2.03 -41.14 4.40
CA ALA A 118 -2.29 -41.78 5.67
C ALA A 118 -3.19 -40.91 6.57
N ALA A 119 -2.96 -39.60 6.62
CA ALA A 119 -3.81 -38.67 7.33
C ALA A 119 -5.23 -38.60 6.71
N LEU A 120 -5.35 -38.56 5.38
CA LEU A 120 -6.63 -38.64 4.68
C LEU A 120 -7.43 -39.87 5.08
N GLN A 121 -6.79 -41.05 5.16
CA GLN A 121 -7.47 -42.28 5.54
C GLN A 121 -7.97 -42.21 6.98
N ARG A 122 -7.16 -41.74 7.94
CA ARG A 122 -7.59 -41.58 9.34
C ARG A 122 -8.77 -40.60 9.48
N VAL A 123 -8.79 -39.51 8.70
CA VAL A 123 -9.92 -38.56 8.68
C VAL A 123 -11.16 -39.21 8.11
N LYS A 124 -11.09 -40.02 7.05
CA LYS A 124 -12.20 -40.76 6.48
C LYS A 124 -12.74 -41.80 7.46
N ASP A 125 -11.85 -42.51 8.15
CA ASP A 125 -12.26 -43.53 9.13
C ASP A 125 -12.93 -42.91 10.35
N ALA A 126 -12.58 -41.69 10.73
CA ALA A 126 -13.28 -40.95 11.79
C ALA A 126 -14.72 -40.57 11.42
N GLY A 127 -15.02 -40.37 10.13
CA GLY A 127 -16.37 -40.15 9.60
C GLY A 127 -17.04 -38.84 9.99
N GLN A 128 -16.51 -38.15 10.98
CA GLN A 128 -17.04 -36.87 11.48
C GLN A 128 -15.93 -35.91 11.92
N LEU A 129 -16.23 -34.62 11.86
CA LEU A 129 -15.43 -33.54 12.43
C LEU A 129 -16.01 -33.14 13.78
N VAL A 130 -15.19 -33.07 14.80
CA VAL A 130 -15.60 -32.55 16.12
C VAL A 130 -15.07 -31.13 16.28
N VAL A 131 -15.95 -30.22 16.67
CA VAL A 131 -15.58 -28.82 16.95
C VAL A 131 -14.79 -28.77 18.25
N LYS A 132 -13.48 -28.52 18.17
CA LYS A 132 -12.59 -28.39 19.34
C LYS A 132 -12.71 -27.06 20.04
N SER A 133 -12.78 -25.98 19.26
CA SER A 133 -12.90 -24.63 19.80
C SER A 133 -13.58 -23.70 18.81
N VAL A 134 -14.28 -22.71 19.36
CA VAL A 134 -14.92 -21.63 18.59
C VAL A 134 -14.53 -20.30 19.21
N GLU A 135 -13.74 -19.54 18.52
CA GLU A 135 -13.40 -18.18 18.90
C GLU A 135 -14.25 -17.19 18.11
N ARG A 136 -14.96 -16.31 18.80
CA ARG A 136 -15.72 -15.21 18.22
C ARG A 136 -15.15 -13.90 18.70
N LYS A 137 -14.75 -13.06 17.75
CA LYS A 137 -14.18 -11.72 18.04
C LYS A 137 -14.87 -10.67 17.20
N GLU A 138 -15.21 -9.57 17.84
CA GLU A 138 -15.54 -8.37 17.10
C GLU A 138 -14.25 -7.73 16.58
N ALA A 139 -14.13 -7.63 15.27
CA ALA A 139 -13.00 -6.99 14.58
C ALA A 139 -13.44 -5.61 14.11
N CYS A 140 -12.87 -4.57 14.74
CA CYS A 140 -13.04 -3.19 14.33
C CYS A 140 -11.94 -2.80 13.34
N GLN A 141 -12.33 -2.35 12.15
CA GLN A 141 -11.40 -1.81 11.16
C GLN A 141 -11.52 -0.29 11.14
N GLU A 142 -10.42 0.36 11.51
CA GLU A 142 -10.33 1.82 11.46
C GLU A 142 -10.46 2.33 10.02
N PRO A 143 -11.04 3.52 9.81
CA PRO A 143 -11.00 4.20 8.53
C PRO A 143 -9.56 4.38 8.04
N PRO A 144 -9.31 4.29 6.73
CA PRO A 144 -7.98 4.59 6.20
C PRO A 144 -7.63 6.06 6.45
N LEU A 145 -6.33 6.36 6.53
CA LEU A 145 -5.87 7.74 6.49
C LEU A 145 -6.08 8.34 5.09
N LEU A 146 -6.12 9.65 5.00
CA LEU A 146 -6.11 10.39 3.73
C LEU A 146 -4.92 9.96 2.86
N TYR A 147 -4.95 10.32 1.58
CA TYR A 147 -3.82 10.09 0.69
C TYR A 147 -2.69 11.10 0.90
N ASP A 148 -1.46 10.60 0.87
CA ASP A 148 -0.31 11.29 0.31
C ASP A 148 -0.15 10.93 -1.18
N LEU A 149 0.81 11.52 -1.86
CA LEU A 149 1.05 11.22 -3.28
C LEU A 149 1.39 9.74 -3.50
N THR A 150 2.25 9.15 -2.65
CA THR A 150 2.69 7.76 -2.81
C THR A 150 1.53 6.78 -2.66
N THR A 151 0.67 6.97 -1.68
CA THR A 151 -0.51 6.11 -1.48
C THR A 151 -1.54 6.27 -2.58
N LEU A 152 -1.75 7.47 -3.11
CA LEU A 152 -2.59 7.69 -4.28
C LEU A 152 -2.01 6.96 -5.51
N GLN A 153 -0.72 7.09 -5.79
CA GLN A 153 -0.05 6.40 -6.90
C GLN A 153 -0.16 4.88 -6.79
N LYS A 154 0.05 4.31 -5.59
CA LYS A 154 -0.10 2.88 -5.32
C LYS A 154 -1.51 2.38 -5.62
N GLU A 155 -2.51 3.10 -5.18
CA GLU A 155 -3.90 2.71 -5.37
C GLU A 155 -4.36 2.91 -6.82
N ALA A 156 -3.98 4.00 -7.47
CA ALA A 156 -4.23 4.23 -8.89
C ALA A 156 -3.56 3.17 -9.77
N ASN A 157 -2.34 2.74 -9.44
CA ASN A 157 -1.69 1.63 -10.14
C ASN A 157 -2.47 0.32 -9.95
N THR A 158 -2.92 0.02 -8.75
CA THR A 158 -3.63 -1.23 -8.44
C THR A 158 -5.02 -1.27 -9.07
N LYS A 159 -5.81 -0.20 -8.94
CA LYS A 159 -7.21 -0.15 -9.38
C LYS A 159 -7.39 0.26 -10.85
N LEU A 160 -6.55 1.20 -11.32
CA LEU A 160 -6.69 1.82 -12.65
C LEU A 160 -5.57 1.43 -13.62
N ASN A 161 -4.55 0.72 -13.16
CA ASN A 161 -3.34 0.40 -13.91
C ASN A 161 -2.61 1.64 -14.45
N PHE A 162 -2.67 2.77 -13.73
CA PHE A 162 -1.93 3.98 -14.06
C PHE A 162 -0.51 3.90 -13.53
N SER A 163 0.44 4.48 -14.28
CA SER A 163 1.79 4.67 -13.78
C SER A 163 1.83 5.75 -12.70
N ALA A 164 2.87 5.74 -11.88
CA ALA A 164 3.08 6.76 -10.85
C ALA A 164 3.20 8.16 -11.48
N ASP A 165 3.88 8.29 -12.62
CA ASP A 165 4.02 9.55 -13.35
C ASP A 165 2.70 10.04 -13.94
N LYS A 166 1.93 9.14 -14.59
CA LYS A 166 0.59 9.46 -15.09
C LYS A 166 -0.33 9.93 -13.96
N THR A 167 -0.30 9.25 -12.81
CA THR A 167 -1.11 9.63 -11.64
C THR A 167 -0.73 11.01 -11.14
N LEU A 168 0.56 11.32 -11.04
CA LEU A 168 1.04 12.65 -10.65
C LEU A 168 0.61 13.73 -11.64
N SER A 169 0.75 13.47 -12.95
CA SER A 169 0.36 14.42 -13.99
C SER A 169 -1.13 14.74 -13.95
N ILE A 170 -1.98 13.73 -13.74
CA ILE A 170 -3.43 13.92 -13.57
C ILE A 170 -3.74 14.69 -12.29
N ALA A 171 -3.10 14.33 -11.17
CA ALA A 171 -3.29 15.01 -9.90
C ALA A 171 -2.86 16.49 -9.99
N GLN A 172 -1.79 16.79 -10.72
CA GLN A 172 -1.35 18.15 -11.01
C GLN A 172 -2.41 18.93 -11.82
N SER A 173 -3.00 18.31 -12.85
CA SER A 173 -4.09 18.92 -13.62
C SER A 173 -5.32 19.23 -12.76
N LEU A 174 -5.72 18.31 -11.86
CA LEU A 174 -6.83 18.52 -10.93
C LEU A 174 -6.57 19.67 -9.94
N TYR A 175 -5.32 19.80 -9.49
CA TYR A 175 -4.88 20.91 -8.66
C TYR A 175 -4.98 22.25 -9.43
N GLU A 176 -4.50 22.31 -10.67
CA GLU A 176 -4.57 23.51 -11.52
C GLU A 176 -6.01 23.90 -11.85
N LYS A 177 -6.91 22.93 -11.95
CA LYS A 177 -8.36 23.12 -12.05
C LYS A 177 -9.01 23.56 -10.72
N LYS A 178 -8.24 23.66 -9.63
CA LYS A 178 -8.68 24.04 -8.28
C LYS A 178 -9.74 23.12 -7.67
N VAL A 179 -9.74 21.83 -8.03
CA VAL A 179 -10.69 20.84 -7.49
C VAL A 179 -10.01 19.85 -6.53
N MET A 180 -8.70 19.95 -6.37
CA MET A 180 -7.91 19.12 -5.46
C MET A 180 -6.76 19.94 -4.85
N SER A 181 -6.31 19.58 -3.64
CA SER A 181 -5.15 20.18 -2.99
C SER A 181 -3.85 19.82 -3.70
N TYR A 182 -2.74 20.49 -3.34
CA TYR A 182 -1.43 20.31 -3.98
C TYR A 182 -0.95 18.86 -3.93
N PRO A 183 -0.62 18.23 -5.08
CA PRO A 183 -0.42 16.78 -5.14
C PRO A 183 0.90 16.28 -4.56
N ARG A 184 1.95 17.11 -4.48
CA ARG A 184 3.28 16.66 -4.05
C ARG A 184 3.43 16.73 -2.54
N THR A 185 2.64 15.98 -1.82
CA THR A 185 2.67 15.89 -0.37
C THR A 185 3.10 14.50 0.10
N GLY A 186 3.85 14.46 1.21
CA GLY A 186 4.18 13.23 1.94
C GLY A 186 3.31 13.02 3.18
N SER A 187 2.43 13.97 3.49
CA SER A 187 1.55 13.86 4.65
C SER A 187 0.24 13.15 4.31
N ARG A 188 -0.24 12.33 5.23
CA ARG A 188 -1.57 11.70 5.22
C ARG A 188 -2.50 12.35 6.24
N TYR A 189 -2.10 13.52 6.75
CA TYR A 189 -2.80 14.25 7.79
C TYR A 189 -3.14 15.66 7.32
N ILE A 190 -4.18 16.21 7.91
CA ILE A 190 -4.58 17.62 7.81
C ILE A 190 -4.42 18.28 9.18
N SER A 191 -4.30 19.60 9.19
CA SER A 191 -4.29 20.43 10.38
C SER A 191 -5.72 20.68 10.91
N GLU A 192 -5.82 21.19 12.13
CA GLU A 192 -7.11 21.54 12.73
C GLU A 192 -7.87 22.58 11.92
N ASP A 193 -7.18 23.62 11.45
CA ASP A 193 -7.80 24.67 10.63
C ASP A 193 -8.38 24.15 9.30
N VAL A 194 -7.70 23.16 8.68
CA VAL A 194 -8.23 22.48 7.48
C VAL A 194 -9.40 21.56 7.85
N PHE A 195 -9.36 20.94 9.03
CA PHE A 195 -10.45 20.07 9.48
C PHE A 195 -11.76 20.85 9.72
N ASP A 196 -11.67 22.08 10.19
CA ASP A 196 -12.85 22.94 10.41
C ASP A 196 -13.65 23.17 9.13
N GLU A 197 -13.02 23.10 7.94
CA GLU A 197 -13.67 23.22 6.63
C GLU A 197 -14.23 21.88 6.08
N MET A 198 -13.91 20.74 6.71
CA MET A 198 -14.29 19.43 6.17
C MET A 198 -15.80 19.17 6.14
N PRO A 199 -16.62 19.60 7.12
CA PRO A 199 -18.07 19.42 7.04
C PRO A 199 -18.67 20.01 5.76
N GLU A 200 -18.25 21.22 5.37
CA GLU A 200 -18.74 21.89 4.16
C GLU A 200 -18.29 21.14 2.90
N ARG A 201 -17.05 20.65 2.86
CA ARG A 201 -16.53 19.86 1.73
C ARG A 201 -17.20 18.50 1.61
N VAL A 202 -17.54 17.85 2.72
CA VAL A 202 -18.33 16.61 2.71
C VAL A 202 -19.74 16.86 2.19
N ALA A 203 -20.40 17.93 2.67
CA ALA A 203 -21.73 18.33 2.20
C ALA A 203 -21.73 18.64 0.69
N LEU A 204 -20.67 19.30 0.18
CA LEU A 204 -20.50 19.58 -1.23
C LEU A 204 -20.44 18.30 -2.08
N LEU A 205 -19.79 17.23 -1.60
CA LEU A 205 -19.77 15.92 -2.27
C LEU A 205 -21.15 15.25 -2.33
N GLY A 206 -22.12 15.70 -1.53
CA GLY A 206 -23.53 15.35 -1.67
C GLY A 206 -24.15 15.80 -3.01
N GLN A 207 -23.54 16.74 -3.73
CA GLN A 207 -23.93 17.16 -5.08
C GLN A 207 -23.19 16.38 -6.18
N TYR A 208 -22.17 15.58 -5.84
CA TYR A 208 -21.43 14.78 -6.80
C TYR A 208 -22.12 13.42 -6.97
N PRO A 209 -22.62 13.06 -8.18
CA PRO A 209 -23.55 11.94 -8.36
C PRO A 209 -23.10 10.61 -7.76
N ARG A 210 -21.81 10.31 -7.85
CA ARG A 210 -21.26 9.03 -7.36
C ARG A 210 -21.32 8.91 -5.84
N PHE A 211 -21.16 10.01 -5.12
CA PHE A 211 -21.05 10.02 -3.65
C PHE A 211 -22.26 10.65 -2.95
N ALA A 212 -23.22 11.17 -3.72
CA ALA A 212 -24.36 11.93 -3.19
C ALA A 212 -25.08 11.23 -2.03
N GLY A 213 -25.44 9.96 -2.21
CA GLY A 213 -26.16 9.21 -1.18
C GLY A 213 -25.34 8.97 0.09
N TYR A 214 -24.04 8.69 -0.06
CA TYR A 214 -23.16 8.44 1.08
C TYR A 214 -22.82 9.74 1.83
N ALA A 215 -22.44 10.78 1.10
CA ALA A 215 -22.09 12.08 1.69
C ALA A 215 -23.27 12.70 2.44
N ALA A 216 -24.49 12.59 1.92
CA ALA A 216 -25.70 13.04 2.60
C ALA A 216 -25.92 12.29 3.94
N GLY A 217 -25.52 11.03 4.05
CA GLY A 217 -25.58 10.27 5.30
C GLY A 217 -24.51 10.66 6.33
N LEU A 218 -23.46 11.35 5.91
CA LEU A 218 -22.43 11.90 6.81
C LEU A 218 -22.75 13.32 7.28
N ASP A 219 -23.60 14.04 6.56
CA ASP A 219 -23.95 15.42 6.88
C ASP A 219 -24.59 15.50 8.28
N GLY A 220 -24.12 16.49 9.08
CA GLY A 220 -24.54 16.65 10.47
C GLY A 220 -24.03 15.58 11.46
N THR A 221 -23.24 14.59 11.01
CA THR A 221 -22.62 13.61 11.90
C THR A 221 -21.19 14.04 12.30
N PRO A 222 -20.71 13.66 13.51
CA PRO A 222 -19.32 13.92 13.90
C PRO A 222 -18.36 13.19 12.94
N LEU A 223 -17.51 13.93 12.26
CA LEU A 223 -16.49 13.37 11.37
C LEU A 223 -15.35 12.74 12.17
N ASN A 224 -14.81 11.64 11.65
CA ASN A 224 -13.68 10.93 12.25
C ASN A 224 -12.40 11.79 12.19
N ARG A 225 -11.67 11.88 13.31
CA ARG A 225 -10.49 12.76 13.45
C ARG A 225 -9.15 12.05 13.32
N ARG A 226 -9.14 10.79 12.92
CA ARG A 226 -7.90 9.98 12.82
C ARG A 226 -6.84 10.60 11.90
N SER A 227 -7.27 11.30 10.85
CA SER A 227 -6.40 11.98 9.89
C SER A 227 -6.10 13.45 10.27
N VAL A 228 -6.45 13.88 11.48
CA VAL A 228 -6.20 15.26 11.97
C VAL A 228 -5.01 15.23 12.92
N ASN A 229 -3.93 15.91 12.56
CA ASN A 229 -2.74 16.01 13.41
C ASN A 229 -1.76 17.05 12.87
N ASP A 230 -1.69 18.23 13.47
CA ASP A 230 -0.80 19.33 13.07
C ASP A 230 0.68 18.92 13.04
N GLY A 231 1.12 18.15 14.06
CA GLY A 231 2.51 17.72 14.17
C GLY A 231 2.96 16.70 13.11
N LYS A 232 2.01 16.15 12.33
CA LYS A 232 2.27 15.21 11.24
C LYS A 232 2.01 15.80 9.85
N VAL A 233 1.55 17.05 9.80
CA VAL A 233 1.55 17.81 8.55
C VAL A 233 2.97 18.30 8.30
N THR A 234 3.53 17.92 7.14
CA THR A 234 4.87 18.33 6.73
C THR A 234 4.80 19.66 5.95
N ASP A 235 5.40 19.75 4.79
CA ASP A 235 5.37 20.95 3.93
C ASP A 235 3.96 21.26 3.42
N HIS A 236 3.16 20.21 3.19
CA HIS A 236 1.78 20.27 2.74
C HIS A 236 0.94 19.23 3.47
N HIS A 237 -0.35 19.54 3.67
CA HIS A 237 -1.31 18.57 4.20
C HIS A 237 -1.65 17.47 3.18
N ALA A 238 -2.39 16.45 3.61
CA ALA A 238 -2.87 15.35 2.79
C ALA A 238 -3.68 15.81 1.57
N LEU A 239 -3.84 14.90 0.60
CA LEU A 239 -4.69 15.13 -0.57
C LEU A 239 -6.16 15.09 -0.18
N ILE A 240 -6.85 16.17 -0.49
CA ILE A 240 -8.29 16.38 -0.28
C ILE A 240 -8.89 17.11 -1.49
N VAL A 241 -10.19 16.99 -1.66
CA VAL A 241 -10.91 17.85 -2.60
C VAL A 241 -11.08 19.25 -1.99
N THR A 242 -11.22 20.25 -2.87
CA THR A 242 -11.43 21.65 -2.47
C THR A 242 -12.93 21.95 -2.30
N GLU A 243 -13.23 23.22 -2.05
CA GLU A 243 -14.59 23.77 -2.03
C GLU A 243 -15.23 23.87 -3.42
N ASN A 244 -14.54 23.46 -4.48
CA ASN A 244 -15.04 23.52 -5.84
C ASN A 244 -15.45 22.13 -6.35
N LEU A 245 -16.66 21.98 -6.85
CA LEU A 245 -17.03 20.79 -7.62
C LEU A 245 -16.35 20.83 -8.99
N PRO A 246 -15.92 19.66 -9.49
CA PRO A 246 -15.32 19.60 -10.81
C PRO A 246 -16.35 19.87 -11.89
N GLY A 247 -15.98 20.68 -12.88
CA GLY A 247 -16.70 20.79 -14.12
C GLY A 247 -16.49 19.58 -15.01
N GLU A 248 -16.21 19.80 -16.30
CA GLU A 248 -15.89 18.70 -17.22
C GLU A 248 -14.50 18.12 -16.93
N LEU A 249 -14.47 16.83 -16.64
CA LEU A 249 -13.26 16.04 -16.43
C LEU A 249 -13.14 14.96 -17.51
N SER A 250 -11.92 14.74 -17.99
CA SER A 250 -11.62 13.54 -18.78
C SER A 250 -11.88 12.27 -17.96
N LYS A 251 -11.97 11.13 -18.62
CA LYS A 251 -12.17 9.83 -17.94
C LYS A 251 -11.10 9.56 -16.87
N ASP A 252 -9.85 9.86 -17.19
CA ASP A 252 -8.72 9.59 -16.30
C ASP A 252 -8.68 10.58 -15.13
N GLU A 253 -8.96 11.86 -15.37
CA GLU A 253 -9.09 12.87 -14.30
C GLU A 253 -10.24 12.54 -13.35
N ARG A 254 -11.38 12.14 -13.89
CA ARG A 254 -12.53 11.71 -13.10
C ARG A 254 -12.16 10.53 -12.20
N ALA A 255 -11.47 9.52 -12.74
CA ALA A 255 -11.08 8.35 -11.97
C ALA A 255 -10.15 8.71 -10.79
N VAL A 256 -9.17 9.61 -10.98
CA VAL A 256 -8.26 10.05 -9.91
C VAL A 256 -9.00 10.96 -8.92
N TYR A 257 -9.84 11.88 -9.39
CA TYR A 257 -10.68 12.71 -8.52
C TYR A 257 -11.56 11.87 -7.60
N GLU A 258 -12.21 10.83 -8.15
CA GLU A 258 -13.07 9.93 -7.40
C GLU A 258 -12.30 9.07 -6.39
N LEU A 259 -11.05 8.71 -6.67
CA LEU A 259 -10.20 8.08 -5.65
C LEU A 259 -9.96 9.02 -4.46
N VAL A 260 -9.62 10.30 -4.72
CA VAL A 260 -9.33 11.27 -3.66
C VAL A 260 -10.60 11.63 -2.88
N ALA A 261 -11.70 11.93 -3.57
CA ALA A 261 -13.00 12.24 -2.96
C ALA A 261 -13.52 11.07 -2.11
N GLY A 262 -13.49 9.86 -2.67
CA GLY A 262 -13.90 8.65 -1.96
C GLY A 262 -13.03 8.38 -0.73
N ARG A 263 -11.69 8.49 -0.84
CA ARG A 263 -10.79 8.35 0.30
C ARG A 263 -11.04 9.40 1.38
N MET A 264 -11.39 10.61 1.01
CA MET A 264 -11.76 11.66 1.97
C MET A 264 -13.02 11.25 2.74
N LEU A 265 -14.06 10.78 2.06
CA LEU A 265 -15.26 10.26 2.70
C LEU A 265 -14.96 9.03 3.59
N GLU A 266 -14.14 8.08 3.12
CA GLU A 266 -13.70 6.94 3.93
C GLU A 266 -13.01 7.39 5.22
N ALA A 267 -12.04 8.32 5.11
CA ALA A 267 -11.21 8.77 6.23
C ALA A 267 -12.02 9.47 7.34
N PHE A 268 -13.11 10.15 6.97
CA PHE A 268 -13.98 10.86 7.91
C PHE A 268 -15.20 10.05 8.37
N SER A 269 -15.33 8.81 7.89
CA SER A 269 -16.43 7.90 8.26
C SER A 269 -16.16 7.14 9.57
N GLY A 270 -17.19 6.44 10.02
CA GLY A 270 -17.10 5.50 11.15
C GLY A 270 -16.33 4.22 10.81
N LYS A 271 -15.98 3.47 11.84
CA LYS A 271 -15.30 2.17 11.71
C LYS A 271 -16.17 1.13 11.02
N CYS A 272 -15.54 0.22 10.29
CA CYS A 272 -16.18 -1.02 9.88
C CYS A 272 -16.08 -2.04 11.01
N VAL A 273 -17.19 -2.66 11.36
CA VAL A 273 -17.28 -3.67 12.44
C VAL A 273 -17.73 -5.00 11.87
N LYS A 274 -16.97 -6.05 12.14
CA LYS A 274 -17.25 -7.42 11.71
C LYS A 274 -17.21 -8.37 12.90
N ASP A 275 -18.13 -9.34 12.94
CA ASP A 275 -17.99 -10.52 13.78
C ASP A 275 -17.17 -11.56 13.01
N VAL A 276 -15.99 -11.87 13.51
CA VAL A 276 -15.11 -12.91 12.95
C VAL A 276 -15.22 -14.14 13.83
N THR A 277 -15.61 -15.26 13.23
CA THR A 277 -15.62 -16.58 13.86
C THR A 277 -14.47 -17.40 13.30
N THR A 278 -13.62 -17.92 14.19
CA THR A 278 -12.60 -18.91 13.84
C THR A 278 -12.91 -20.19 14.62
N ALA A 279 -13.10 -21.30 13.93
CA ALA A 279 -13.31 -22.60 14.57
C ALA A 279 -12.19 -23.56 14.19
N ILE A 280 -11.77 -24.36 15.17
CA ILE A 280 -10.87 -25.50 14.99
C ILE A 280 -11.72 -26.75 15.11
N LEU A 281 -11.67 -27.56 14.07
CA LEU A 281 -12.36 -28.85 13.95
C LEU A 281 -11.30 -29.95 13.96
N SER A 282 -11.65 -31.16 14.43
CA SER A 282 -10.73 -32.29 14.43
C SER A 282 -11.40 -33.55 13.93
N ALA A 283 -10.68 -34.31 13.11
CA ALA A 283 -11.04 -35.67 12.73
C ALA A 283 -9.79 -36.55 12.79
N GLY A 284 -9.87 -37.67 13.50
CA GLY A 284 -8.70 -38.48 13.81
C GLY A 284 -7.68 -37.64 14.60
N ASP A 285 -6.46 -37.57 14.06
CA ASP A 285 -5.34 -36.77 14.62
C ASP A 285 -5.09 -35.45 13.85
N THR A 286 -6.01 -35.08 12.96
CA THR A 286 -5.86 -33.93 12.06
C THR A 286 -6.78 -32.80 12.46
N ASP A 287 -6.21 -31.61 12.67
CA ASP A 287 -6.94 -30.40 12.94
C ASP A 287 -7.22 -29.61 11.65
N PHE A 288 -8.41 -29.07 11.55
CA PHE A 288 -8.88 -28.24 10.45
C PHE A 288 -9.28 -26.86 10.97
N THR A 289 -9.00 -25.84 10.20
CA THR A 289 -9.43 -24.48 10.52
C THR A 289 -10.48 -24.02 9.51
N VAL A 290 -11.51 -23.34 10.03
CA VAL A 290 -12.46 -22.60 9.23
C VAL A 290 -12.64 -21.19 9.81
N LYS A 291 -12.77 -20.20 8.92
CA LYS A 291 -12.99 -18.81 9.29
C LYS A 291 -14.20 -18.27 8.56
N GLY A 292 -15.01 -17.52 9.27
CA GLY A 292 -16.12 -16.77 8.69
C GLY A 292 -16.16 -15.37 9.26
N ALA A 293 -16.76 -14.44 8.52
CA ALA A 293 -16.96 -13.08 9.00
C ALA A 293 -18.34 -12.59 8.56
N VAL A 294 -18.99 -11.86 9.45
CA VAL A 294 -20.27 -11.19 9.18
C VAL A 294 -20.10 -9.71 9.43
N MET A 295 -20.38 -8.89 8.44
CA MET A 295 -20.33 -7.44 8.57
C MET A 295 -21.53 -6.95 9.36
N LYS A 296 -21.27 -6.34 10.55
CA LYS A 296 -22.30 -5.68 11.37
C LYS A 296 -22.53 -4.24 10.97
N VAL A 297 -21.42 -3.52 10.77
CA VAL A 297 -21.43 -2.11 10.39
C VAL A 297 -20.44 -1.92 9.26
N ALA A 298 -20.93 -1.51 8.10
CA ALA A 298 -20.07 -1.28 6.93
C ALA A 298 -19.10 -0.10 7.16
N GLY A 299 -19.57 0.97 7.84
CA GLY A 299 -18.76 2.14 8.08
C GLY A 299 -18.16 2.71 6.80
N TRP A 300 -16.87 3.03 6.84
CA TRP A 300 -16.14 3.59 5.71
C TRP A 300 -16.15 2.73 4.42
N ARG A 301 -16.33 1.40 4.53
CA ARG A 301 -16.36 0.49 3.37
C ARG A 301 -17.57 0.73 2.46
N ALA A 302 -18.64 1.32 2.97
CA ALA A 302 -19.83 1.62 2.19
C ALA A 302 -19.63 2.75 1.16
N VAL A 303 -18.57 3.56 1.26
CA VAL A 303 -18.26 4.67 0.33
C VAL A 303 -18.23 4.21 -1.12
N PHE A 304 -17.56 3.11 -1.41
CA PHE A 304 -17.46 2.54 -2.75
C PHE A 304 -18.44 1.38 -2.99
N GLY A 305 -19.36 1.12 -2.05
CA GLY A 305 -20.29 0.01 -2.15
C GLY A 305 -19.61 -1.35 -2.04
N GLU A 306 -18.42 -1.42 -1.45
CA GLU A 306 -17.74 -2.67 -1.18
C GLU A 306 -18.50 -3.44 -0.10
N GLN A 307 -19.51 -4.20 -0.53
CA GLN A 307 -19.92 -5.40 0.17
C GLN A 307 -18.73 -6.37 0.06
N GLU A 308 -18.52 -7.20 1.09
CA GLU A 308 -17.40 -8.14 1.14
C GLU A 308 -17.18 -8.90 -0.18
N THR A 309 -16.40 -8.31 -1.09
CA THR A 309 -15.85 -9.01 -2.22
C THR A 309 -14.35 -9.10 -1.99
N GLY A 310 -13.99 -10.22 -1.35
CA GLY A 310 -12.74 -10.92 -1.55
C GLY A 310 -11.43 -10.16 -1.48
N GLY A 311 -10.74 -10.41 -0.39
CA GLY A 311 -9.29 -10.34 -0.31
C GLY A 311 -8.71 -11.61 0.27
N ASP A 312 -9.49 -12.35 1.05
CA ASP A 312 -9.17 -13.71 1.48
C ASP A 312 -10.33 -14.63 1.06
N GLU A 313 -10.00 -15.77 0.47
CA GLU A 313 -10.91 -16.79 0.00
C GLU A 313 -12.05 -16.98 0.99
N GLU A 314 -13.28 -16.67 0.53
CA GLU A 314 -14.55 -17.08 1.11
C GLU A 314 -14.62 -17.05 2.66
N ALA A 315 -14.67 -15.86 3.26
CA ALA A 315 -15.28 -15.76 4.58
C ALA A 315 -16.81 -15.90 4.42
N ALA A 316 -17.25 -17.11 4.03
CA ALA A 316 -18.65 -17.43 4.00
C ALA A 316 -19.24 -17.24 5.40
N SER A 317 -20.49 -16.81 5.49
CA SER A 317 -21.22 -16.82 6.76
C SER A 317 -21.19 -18.24 7.31
N LEU A 318 -20.43 -18.46 8.39
CA LEU A 318 -20.43 -19.76 9.06
C LEU A 318 -21.70 -19.91 9.87
N PRO A 319 -22.24 -21.15 9.94
CA PRO A 319 -23.32 -21.44 10.88
C PRO A 319 -22.85 -21.25 12.33
N PRO A 320 -23.76 -21.09 13.28
CA PRO A 320 -23.41 -20.99 14.70
C PRO A 320 -22.89 -22.33 15.23
N LEU A 321 -21.57 -22.53 15.13
CA LEU A 321 -20.88 -23.72 15.65
C LEU A 321 -20.78 -23.69 17.18
N GLN A 322 -20.83 -24.87 17.81
CA GLN A 322 -20.66 -25.06 19.25
C GLN A 322 -19.52 -26.04 19.52
N GLU A 323 -18.77 -25.79 20.61
CA GLU A 323 -17.72 -26.71 21.04
C GLU A 323 -18.30 -28.07 21.43
N GLY A 324 -17.64 -29.15 21.00
CA GLY A 324 -18.11 -30.51 21.16
C GLY A 324 -19.13 -30.97 20.10
N GLU A 325 -19.58 -30.08 19.21
CA GLU A 325 -20.51 -30.44 18.11
C GLU A 325 -19.81 -31.40 17.14
N SER A 326 -20.53 -32.47 16.77
CA SER A 326 -20.09 -33.46 15.76
C SER A 326 -20.73 -33.15 14.42
N LEU A 327 -19.91 -32.93 13.40
CA LEU A 327 -20.33 -32.57 12.06
C LEU A 327 -20.04 -33.71 11.08
N PRO A 328 -21.00 -34.10 10.21
CA PRO A 328 -20.76 -35.17 9.24
C PRO A 328 -19.71 -34.74 8.21
N ILE A 329 -18.83 -35.64 7.85
CA ILE A 329 -17.90 -35.43 6.72
C ILE A 329 -18.58 -35.92 5.45
N PHE A 330 -18.89 -35.03 4.50
CA PHE A 330 -19.44 -35.39 3.20
C PHE A 330 -18.39 -35.84 2.21
N ASN A 331 -17.24 -35.12 2.24
CA ASN A 331 -16.10 -35.40 1.37
C ASN A 331 -14.81 -34.89 2.02
N VAL A 332 -13.70 -35.56 1.75
CA VAL A 332 -12.34 -35.09 2.08
C VAL A 332 -11.47 -35.26 0.86
N GLU A 333 -10.87 -34.14 0.44
CA GLU A 333 -10.00 -34.06 -0.72
C GLU A 333 -8.55 -33.87 -0.28
N LEU A 334 -7.65 -34.58 -0.95
CA LEU A 334 -6.22 -34.34 -0.85
C LEU A 334 -5.81 -33.29 -1.89
N LEU A 335 -5.40 -32.11 -1.44
CA LEU A 335 -4.97 -31.01 -2.28
C LEU A 335 -3.45 -31.00 -2.41
N GLU A 336 -2.96 -31.21 -3.62
CA GLU A 336 -1.55 -30.93 -3.94
C GLU A 336 -1.39 -29.44 -4.17
N LYS A 337 -0.49 -28.81 -3.45
CA LYS A 337 -0.14 -27.39 -3.55
C LYS A 337 1.35 -27.22 -3.77
N GLN A 338 1.74 -26.04 -4.21
CA GLN A 338 3.15 -25.68 -4.37
C GLN A 338 3.40 -24.32 -3.72
N THR A 339 4.58 -24.16 -3.14
CA THR A 339 5.07 -22.87 -2.73
C THR A 339 5.19 -21.95 -3.96
N LYS A 340 4.92 -20.66 -3.77
CA LYS A 340 5.00 -19.65 -4.85
C LYS A 340 6.13 -18.67 -4.54
N PRO A 341 6.85 -18.20 -5.56
CA PRO A 341 7.84 -17.14 -5.36
C PRO A 341 7.15 -15.84 -4.95
N LYS A 342 7.92 -14.94 -4.35
CA LYS A 342 7.47 -13.56 -4.19
C LYS A 342 7.13 -12.99 -5.58
N PRO A 343 5.99 -12.31 -5.75
CA PRO A 343 5.61 -11.76 -7.05
C PRO A 343 6.61 -10.71 -7.54
N LEU A 344 6.74 -10.57 -8.86
CA LEU A 344 7.49 -9.49 -9.46
C LEU A 344 6.95 -8.13 -9.02
N HIS A 345 7.79 -7.10 -9.03
CA HIS A 345 7.32 -5.76 -8.70
C HIS A 345 6.34 -5.23 -9.74
N THR A 346 5.24 -4.67 -9.25
CA THR A 346 4.43 -3.67 -9.96
C THR A 346 4.92 -2.28 -9.54
N GLU A 347 4.48 -1.21 -10.19
CA GLU A 347 4.82 0.15 -9.71
C GLU A 347 4.33 0.37 -8.28
N SER A 348 3.13 -0.11 -7.94
CA SER A 348 2.59 -0.04 -6.57
C SER A 348 3.50 -0.72 -5.54
N SER A 349 3.93 -1.95 -5.81
CA SER A 349 4.80 -2.68 -4.88
C SER A 349 6.24 -2.14 -4.85
N LEU A 350 6.71 -1.55 -5.95
CA LEU A 350 8.02 -0.89 -6.00
C LEU A 350 8.01 0.41 -5.18
N LEU A 351 6.98 1.24 -5.34
CA LEU A 351 6.79 2.44 -4.51
C LEU A 351 6.73 2.09 -3.03
N ALA A 352 6.03 1.00 -2.67
CA ALA A 352 6.01 0.51 -1.29
C ALA A 352 7.39 0.03 -0.81
N ALA A 353 8.18 -0.63 -1.67
CA ALA A 353 9.54 -1.04 -1.34
C ALA A 353 10.46 0.17 -1.14
N MET A 354 10.39 1.19 -2.01
CA MET A 354 11.14 2.44 -1.87
C MET A 354 10.78 3.18 -0.57
N GLU A 355 9.49 3.27 -0.24
CA GLU A 355 8.98 3.92 0.99
C GLU A 355 9.45 3.21 2.26
N ASN A 356 9.54 1.88 2.23
CA ASN A 356 9.90 1.06 3.38
C ASN A 356 11.38 0.62 3.40
N ALA A 357 12.20 1.12 2.49
CA ALA A 357 13.57 0.66 2.28
C ALA A 357 14.46 0.70 3.54
N GLY A 358 14.19 1.65 4.46
CA GLY A 358 14.92 1.75 5.73
C GLY A 358 14.50 0.77 6.82
N LYS A 359 13.38 0.04 6.66
CA LYS A 359 12.87 -0.83 7.73
C LYS A 359 13.71 -2.09 7.97
N GLU A 360 14.44 -2.53 6.96
CA GLU A 360 15.29 -3.73 7.01
C GLU A 360 16.72 -3.43 7.52
N LEU A 361 17.07 -2.15 7.76
CA LEU A 361 18.38 -1.78 8.27
C LEU A 361 18.55 -2.23 9.73
N GLU A 362 19.74 -2.73 10.05
CA GLU A 362 20.11 -3.17 11.40
C GLU A 362 20.50 -1.98 12.29
N ASP A 363 21.16 -0.97 11.70
CA ASP A 363 21.57 0.25 12.40
C ASP A 363 20.35 1.08 12.81
N ALA A 364 20.20 1.32 14.11
CA ALA A 364 19.04 2.01 14.68
C ALA A 364 18.98 3.50 14.28
N GLU A 365 20.10 4.17 14.11
CA GLU A 365 20.18 5.58 13.73
C GLU A 365 19.84 5.77 12.25
N LEU A 366 20.41 4.95 11.37
CA LEU A 366 20.07 4.92 9.95
C LEU A 366 18.60 4.51 9.72
N LYS A 367 18.13 3.53 10.48
CA LYS A 367 16.72 3.13 10.46
C LYS A 367 15.79 4.28 10.86
N ALA A 368 16.16 5.05 11.88
CA ALA A 368 15.39 6.20 12.32
C ALA A 368 15.37 7.31 11.27
N SER A 369 16.51 7.59 10.61
CA SER A 369 16.62 8.62 9.56
C SER A 369 15.81 8.30 8.30
N LEU A 370 15.64 6.99 7.98
CA LEU A 370 14.86 6.54 6.82
C LEU A 370 13.42 6.13 7.16
N LYS A 371 13.03 6.15 8.44
CA LYS A 371 11.76 5.58 8.93
C LYS A 371 10.53 6.14 8.22
N ASP A 372 10.52 7.43 7.97
CA ASP A 372 9.36 8.13 7.41
C ASP A 372 9.57 8.59 5.95
N ALA A 373 10.80 8.49 5.43
CA ALA A 373 11.16 8.97 4.10
C ALA A 373 11.45 7.84 3.09
N GLY A 374 12.06 6.73 3.54
CA GLY A 374 12.55 5.68 2.64
C GLY A 374 13.62 6.22 1.68
N ILE A 375 13.71 5.66 0.47
CA ILE A 375 14.54 6.19 -0.62
C ILE A 375 13.70 7.00 -1.61
N GLY A 376 14.22 8.16 -2.00
CA GLY A 376 13.46 9.15 -2.77
C GLY A 376 12.31 9.77 -1.97
N THR A 377 11.91 10.96 -2.34
CA THR A 377 10.73 11.63 -1.77
C THR A 377 9.47 11.24 -2.55
N PRO A 378 8.28 11.42 -1.99
CA PRO A 378 7.03 11.22 -2.74
C PRO A 378 7.03 11.94 -4.10
N ALA A 379 7.57 13.17 -4.15
CA ALA A 379 7.64 13.97 -5.36
C ALA A 379 8.63 13.46 -6.42
N THR A 380 9.62 12.65 -6.05
CA THR A 380 10.71 12.23 -6.95
C THR A 380 10.67 10.77 -7.36
N ARG A 381 9.99 9.89 -6.61
CA ARG A 381 9.95 8.44 -6.88
C ARG A 381 9.46 8.12 -8.29
N ALA A 382 8.37 8.76 -8.74
CA ALA A 382 7.85 8.57 -10.10
C ALA A 382 8.90 8.90 -11.17
N ALA A 383 9.55 10.05 -11.08
CA ALA A 383 10.59 10.48 -12.03
C ALA A 383 11.80 9.53 -12.03
N ILE A 384 12.16 8.96 -10.87
CA ILE A 384 13.25 7.97 -10.78
C ILE A 384 12.87 6.69 -11.51
N ILE A 385 11.65 6.19 -11.33
CA ILE A 385 11.15 5.01 -12.03
C ILE A 385 11.11 5.26 -13.54
N GLU A 386 10.59 6.40 -13.99
CA GLU A 386 10.59 6.76 -15.41
C GLU A 386 12.01 6.92 -15.98
N THR A 387 12.96 7.41 -15.18
CA THR A 387 14.37 7.45 -15.58
C THR A 387 14.93 6.06 -15.86
N LEU A 388 14.59 5.05 -15.05
CA LEU A 388 15.01 3.66 -15.30
C LEU A 388 14.41 3.11 -16.61
N PHE A 389 13.15 3.44 -16.93
CA PHE A 389 12.54 3.11 -18.23
C PHE A 389 13.24 3.82 -19.39
N ALA A 390 13.44 5.14 -19.30
CA ALA A 390 14.10 5.94 -20.34
C ALA A 390 15.53 5.49 -20.59
N ARG A 391 16.24 5.01 -19.57
CA ARG A 391 17.60 4.43 -19.68
C ARG A 391 17.60 3.00 -20.20
N GLN A 392 16.42 2.41 -20.39
CA GLN A 392 16.24 1.03 -20.83
C GLN A 392 16.85 0.00 -19.87
N TYR A 393 16.82 0.30 -18.56
CA TYR A 393 17.23 -0.66 -17.54
C TYR A 393 16.11 -1.62 -17.17
N ILE A 394 14.87 -1.16 -17.31
CA ILE A 394 13.65 -1.89 -17.00
C ILE A 394 12.61 -1.71 -18.11
N VAL A 395 11.69 -2.65 -18.18
CA VAL A 395 10.52 -2.61 -19.07
C VAL A 395 9.25 -3.04 -18.33
N ARG A 396 8.10 -2.63 -18.85
CA ARG A 396 6.80 -3.10 -18.36
C ARG A 396 6.39 -4.38 -19.11
N GLU A 397 6.16 -5.44 -18.37
CA GLU A 397 5.52 -6.66 -18.86
C GLU A 397 4.13 -6.80 -18.21
N LYS A 398 3.07 -6.43 -18.90
CA LYS A 398 1.70 -6.29 -18.36
C LYS A 398 1.70 -5.32 -17.17
N LYS A 399 1.44 -5.82 -15.96
CA LYS A 399 1.47 -5.03 -14.72
C LYS A 399 2.83 -5.04 -14.01
N ASN A 400 3.74 -5.94 -14.44
CA ASN A 400 5.01 -6.14 -13.77
C ASN A 400 6.11 -5.26 -14.38
N ILE A 401 7.09 -4.94 -13.55
CA ILE A 401 8.34 -4.29 -13.94
C ILE A 401 9.42 -5.36 -13.93
N VAL A 402 10.11 -5.53 -15.04
CA VAL A 402 11.21 -6.48 -15.17
C VAL A 402 12.47 -5.80 -15.70
N PRO A 403 13.67 -6.26 -15.28
CA PRO A 403 14.92 -5.71 -15.80
C PRO A 403 15.17 -6.19 -17.23
N THR A 404 15.82 -5.34 -18.02
CA THR A 404 16.40 -5.71 -19.33
C THR A 404 17.78 -6.34 -19.11
N ASP A 405 18.38 -6.88 -20.18
CA ASP A 405 19.76 -7.36 -20.16
C ASP A 405 20.74 -6.24 -19.76
N LYS A 406 20.49 -5.00 -20.23
CA LYS A 406 21.25 -3.82 -19.81
C LYS A 406 21.12 -3.54 -18.33
N GLY A 407 19.90 -3.62 -17.78
CA GLY A 407 19.66 -3.45 -16.34
C GLY A 407 20.33 -4.53 -15.50
N LEU A 408 20.26 -5.79 -15.94
CA LEU A 408 20.95 -6.91 -15.28
C LEU A 408 22.48 -6.79 -15.35
N ALA A 409 23.03 -6.28 -16.46
CA ALA A 409 24.46 -6.02 -16.56
C ALA A 409 24.93 -4.96 -15.56
N VAL A 410 24.20 -3.84 -15.45
CA VAL A 410 24.46 -2.81 -14.43
C VAL A 410 24.33 -3.40 -13.03
N TYR A 411 23.26 -4.13 -12.74
CA TYR A 411 23.05 -4.78 -11.45
C TYR A 411 24.22 -5.66 -11.01
N LYS A 412 24.76 -6.50 -11.92
CA LYS A 412 25.91 -7.38 -11.62
C LYS A 412 27.15 -6.59 -11.17
N ILE A 413 27.33 -5.39 -11.70
CA ILE A 413 28.50 -4.53 -11.37
C ILE A 413 28.28 -3.81 -10.05
N VAL A 414 27.05 -3.32 -9.78
CA VAL A 414 26.81 -2.37 -8.68
C VAL A 414 26.25 -2.99 -7.41
N ARG A 415 25.69 -4.20 -7.43
CA ARG A 415 24.94 -4.80 -6.32
C ARG A 415 25.71 -4.85 -5.00
N ASP A 416 27.06 -4.99 -5.07
CA ASP A 416 27.96 -5.08 -3.92
C ASP A 416 28.69 -3.74 -3.65
N LYS A 417 28.22 -2.64 -4.22
CA LYS A 417 28.81 -1.30 -4.07
C LYS A 417 27.92 -0.42 -3.20
N LYS A 418 28.51 0.48 -2.43
CA LYS A 418 27.80 1.43 -1.56
C LYS A 418 26.71 2.24 -2.27
N ILE A 419 26.88 2.56 -3.56
CA ILE A 419 25.87 3.30 -4.34
C ILE A 419 24.58 2.50 -4.57
N ALA A 420 24.63 1.18 -4.42
CA ALA A 420 23.47 0.29 -4.50
C ALA A 420 22.75 0.13 -3.16
N ASP A 421 23.36 0.59 -2.08
CA ASP A 421 22.86 0.45 -0.72
C ASP A 421 21.92 1.60 -0.35
N VAL A 422 20.82 1.26 0.33
CA VAL A 422 19.87 2.24 0.88
C VAL A 422 20.47 3.00 2.07
N GLU A 423 21.46 2.43 2.76
CA GLU A 423 22.16 3.05 3.88
C GLU A 423 22.79 4.40 3.49
N MET A 424 23.34 4.50 2.27
CA MET A 424 23.90 5.73 1.75
C MET A 424 22.90 6.90 1.78
N THR A 425 21.62 6.61 1.60
CA THR A 425 20.56 7.63 1.70
C THR A 425 20.32 8.04 3.15
N GLY A 426 20.43 7.10 4.08
CA GLY A 426 20.25 7.36 5.52
C GLY A 426 21.39 8.16 6.12
N MET A 427 22.61 7.97 5.63
CA MET A 427 23.81 8.72 6.09
C MET A 427 23.77 10.20 5.67
N TRP A 428 23.05 10.57 4.64
CA TRP A 428 22.97 11.92 4.08
C TRP A 428 21.72 12.67 4.50
#